data_0682ebda4a2914b06b43544ad8596aad
#
_entry.id   0682ebda4a2914b06b43544ad8596aad
#
_cell.length_a   1.000
_cell.length_b   1.000
_cell.length_c   1.000
_cell.angle_alpha   90.00
_cell.angle_beta   90.00
_cell.angle_gamma   90.00
#
_symmetry.space_group_name_H-M   'P 1'
#
loop_
_entity.id
_entity.type
_entity.pdbx_description
1 polymer ?
#
loop_
_entity_poly.entity_id
_entity_poly.type
_entity_poly.pdbx_seq_one_letter_code
_entity_poly.pdbx_strand_id
1 'polypeptide(L)'
;MNTPICDFVKAYGEADAVRLHMPGHKGANRLGCENADITEIGGADVLYHSGGIIRASEDNAATLFGTARTVYSTEGSSLCIRGMLYLAMQHTGKRTFLAGRNAHSTFVTACALLDAHVDWLWGGDTLTACEVTAEMVNTTDRKSVV
;
A
#
# COMPACT_ATOMS: atom_id res chain seq x y z
N MET A 1 21.75 3.04 -7.91
CA MET A 1 20.75 3.36 -6.87
C MET A 1 21.17 2.57 -5.63
N ASN A 2 21.30 3.22 -4.49
CA ASN A 2 21.59 2.53 -3.21
C ASN A 2 20.32 1.86 -2.66
N THR A 3 20.51 0.92 -1.72
CA THR A 3 19.43 0.15 -1.11
C THR A 3 19.42 0.36 0.41
N PRO A 4 19.00 1.56 0.90
CA PRO A 4 19.27 1.99 2.27
C PRO A 4 18.83 1.01 3.36
N ILE A 5 17.64 0.40 3.19
CA ILE A 5 17.11 -0.59 4.15
C ILE A 5 17.97 -1.87 4.10
N CYS A 6 18.23 -2.40 2.89
CA CYS A 6 19.00 -3.63 2.75
C CYS A 6 20.45 -3.44 3.21
N ASP A 7 21.06 -2.30 2.89
CA ASP A 7 22.43 -1.96 3.27
C ASP A 7 22.54 -1.85 4.81
N PHE A 8 21.55 -1.22 5.47
CA PHE A 8 21.51 -1.14 6.92
C PHE A 8 21.33 -2.53 7.56
N VAL A 9 20.36 -3.31 7.11
CA VAL A 9 20.07 -4.65 7.65
C VAL A 9 21.29 -5.57 7.52
N LYS A 10 21.97 -5.51 6.37
CA LYS A 10 23.19 -6.29 6.14
C LYS A 10 24.30 -5.86 7.10
N ALA A 11 24.59 -4.56 7.18
CA ALA A 11 25.62 -4.03 8.08
C ALA A 11 25.33 -4.37 9.55
N TYR A 12 24.04 -4.27 9.96
CA TYR A 12 23.61 -4.64 11.32
C TYR A 12 23.77 -6.15 11.56
N GLY A 13 23.45 -6.99 10.58
CA GLY A 13 23.64 -8.44 10.66
C GLY A 13 25.10 -8.88 10.80
N GLU A 14 26.02 -8.13 10.18
CA GLU A 14 27.47 -8.36 10.23
C GLU A 14 28.13 -7.74 11.48
N ALA A 15 27.44 -6.82 12.16
CA ALA A 15 27.97 -6.21 13.37
C ALA A 15 27.89 -7.19 14.55
N ASP A 16 28.94 -7.21 15.37
CA ASP A 16 28.98 -7.98 16.65
C ASP A 16 28.20 -7.25 17.75
N ALA A 17 26.92 -7.00 17.48
CA ALA A 17 26.03 -6.25 18.38
C ALA A 17 25.22 -7.20 19.28
N VAL A 18 25.25 -6.94 20.58
CA VAL A 18 24.40 -7.66 21.53
C VAL A 18 22.93 -7.24 21.32
N ARG A 19 22.12 -8.18 20.84
CA ARG A 19 20.70 -7.94 20.52
C ARG A 19 19.79 -8.15 21.74
N LEU A 20 19.58 -7.11 22.53
CA LEU A 20 18.66 -7.16 23.69
C LEU A 20 17.21 -6.81 23.31
N HIS A 21 16.99 -6.32 22.08
CA HIS A 21 15.67 -5.98 21.54
C HIS A 21 14.92 -7.20 21.00
N MET A 22 13.63 -7.04 20.68
CA MET A 22 12.88 -8.02 19.88
C MET A 22 13.41 -8.02 18.41
N PRO A 23 13.29 -9.15 17.69
CA PRO A 23 12.62 -10.40 18.04
C PRO A 23 13.44 -11.31 18.97
N GLY A 24 12.72 -12.28 19.58
CA GLY A 24 13.26 -13.15 20.64
C GLY A 24 14.39 -14.11 20.23
N HIS A 25 14.55 -14.42 18.93
CA HIS A 25 15.64 -15.27 18.40
C HIS A 25 17.02 -14.61 18.50
N LYS A 26 17.10 -13.28 18.73
CA LYS A 26 18.34 -12.52 18.93
C LYS A 26 19.36 -12.66 17.79
N GLY A 27 18.92 -12.96 16.58
CA GLY A 27 19.79 -13.21 15.42
C GLY A 27 20.37 -14.62 15.38
N ALA A 28 19.94 -15.54 16.25
CA ALA A 28 20.38 -16.92 16.22
C ALA A 28 19.94 -17.60 14.91
N ASN A 29 20.91 -17.94 14.07
CA ASN A 29 20.69 -18.39 12.70
C ASN A 29 20.21 -19.86 12.64
N ARG A 30 18.89 -20.08 12.71
CA ARG A 30 18.25 -21.41 12.63
C ARG A 30 17.63 -21.65 11.25
N LEU A 31 16.98 -20.64 10.68
CA LEU A 31 16.32 -20.68 9.38
C LEU A 31 17.09 -19.94 8.30
N GLY A 32 18.14 -19.20 8.67
CA GLY A 32 18.99 -18.45 7.77
C GLY A 32 18.58 -17.00 7.52
N CYS A 33 17.49 -16.53 8.09
CA CYS A 33 16.96 -15.17 7.93
C CYS A 33 16.95 -14.33 9.21
N GLU A 34 17.23 -14.90 10.36
CA GLU A 34 17.09 -14.24 11.67
C GLU A 34 18.02 -13.03 11.83
N ASN A 35 19.17 -13.04 11.15
CA ASN A 35 20.07 -11.88 11.14
C ASN A 35 19.47 -10.65 10.46
N ALA A 36 18.57 -10.86 9.50
CA ALA A 36 17.88 -9.80 8.78
C ALA A 36 16.56 -9.40 9.43
N ASP A 37 16.09 -10.13 10.44
CA ASP A 37 14.87 -9.81 11.18
C ASP A 37 15.20 -8.89 12.35
N ILE A 38 14.88 -7.62 12.19
CA ILE A 38 15.14 -6.54 13.14
C ILE A 38 13.85 -5.78 13.46
N THR A 39 13.90 -4.96 14.49
CA THR A 39 12.83 -4.04 14.87
C THR A 39 13.27 -2.58 14.74
N GLU A 40 12.54 -1.65 15.29
CA GLU A 40 12.78 -0.21 15.35
C GLU A 40 13.94 0.13 16.29
N ILE A 41 15.13 -0.32 15.91
CA ILE A 41 16.38 -0.01 16.63
C ILE A 41 17.02 1.28 16.12
N GLY A 42 18.00 1.79 16.84
CA GLY A 42 18.72 3.01 16.45
C GLY A 42 19.23 2.91 15.01
N GLY A 43 18.77 3.79 14.13
CA GLY A 43 19.12 3.83 12.70
C GLY A 43 18.21 3.02 11.77
N ALA A 44 17.34 2.13 12.29
CA ALA A 44 16.44 1.33 11.47
C ALA A 44 15.22 2.10 10.94
N ASP A 45 14.96 3.31 11.51
CA ASP A 45 13.79 4.11 11.17
C ASP A 45 12.46 3.48 11.64
N VAL A 46 11.33 4.15 11.41
CA VAL A 46 9.97 3.72 11.77
C VAL A 46 9.04 3.93 10.58
N LEU A 47 8.31 2.90 10.16
CA LEU A 47 7.56 2.89 8.91
C LEU A 47 6.56 4.07 8.79
N TYR A 48 5.76 4.32 9.82
CA TYR A 48 4.73 5.36 9.76
C TYR A 48 5.23 6.79 10.07
N HIS A 49 6.49 6.91 10.50
CA HIS A 49 7.15 8.19 10.78
C HIS A 49 8.52 8.25 10.13
N SER A 50 8.62 7.70 8.92
CA SER A 50 9.88 7.57 8.19
C SER A 50 10.59 8.91 8.02
N GLY A 51 11.83 8.96 8.44
CA GLY A 51 12.70 10.13 8.32
C GLY A 51 14.16 9.76 8.04
N GLY A 52 14.46 8.46 8.01
CA GLY A 52 15.77 7.88 7.81
C GLY A 52 15.87 6.98 6.59
N ILE A 53 16.28 5.72 6.81
CA ILE A 53 16.54 4.75 5.72
C ILE A 53 15.27 4.31 4.99
N ILE A 54 14.13 4.26 5.68
CA ILE A 54 12.84 3.94 5.05
C ILE A 54 12.47 5.08 4.12
N ARG A 55 12.56 6.33 4.58
CA ARG A 55 12.29 7.49 3.75
C ARG A 55 13.21 7.56 2.53
N ALA A 56 14.49 7.33 2.69
CA ALA A 56 15.44 7.30 1.58
C ALA A 56 15.12 6.19 0.56
N SER A 57 14.62 5.04 1.04
CA SER A 57 14.17 3.96 0.18
C SER A 57 12.88 4.29 -0.56
N GLU A 58 11.92 4.95 0.09
CA GLU A 58 10.68 5.45 -0.54
C GLU A 58 10.97 6.49 -1.62
N ASP A 59 11.93 7.39 -1.39
CA ASP A 59 12.36 8.39 -2.37
C ASP A 59 13.05 7.73 -3.59
N ASN A 60 13.84 6.67 -3.36
CA ASN A 60 14.39 5.85 -4.44
C ASN A 60 13.29 5.18 -5.27
N ALA A 61 12.27 4.62 -4.62
CA ALA A 61 11.13 4.02 -5.30
C ALA A 61 10.31 5.07 -6.07
N ALA A 62 10.10 6.25 -5.50
CA ALA A 62 9.45 7.36 -6.18
C ALA A 62 10.19 7.77 -7.45
N THR A 63 11.51 7.83 -7.40
CA THR A 63 12.37 8.11 -8.57
C THR A 63 12.25 7.02 -9.62
N LEU A 64 12.28 5.75 -9.21
CA LEU A 64 12.17 4.59 -10.11
C LEU A 64 10.83 4.54 -10.84
N PHE A 65 9.74 4.80 -10.14
CA PHE A 65 8.38 4.76 -10.70
C PHE A 65 7.90 6.09 -11.30
N GLY A 66 8.72 7.14 -11.22
CA GLY A 66 8.35 8.47 -11.74
C GLY A 66 7.16 9.10 -11.01
N THR A 67 7.00 8.82 -9.71
CA THR A 67 5.92 9.35 -8.87
C THR A 67 6.41 10.52 -8.03
N ALA A 68 5.49 11.40 -7.63
CA ALA A 68 5.83 12.50 -6.73
C ALA A 68 6.22 12.00 -5.33
N ARG A 69 5.63 10.89 -4.90
CA ARG A 69 5.90 10.21 -3.63
C ARG A 69 5.52 8.73 -3.71
N THR A 70 6.29 7.91 -3.04
CA THR A 70 5.95 6.50 -2.79
C THR A 70 6.02 6.26 -1.28
N VAL A 71 5.11 5.47 -0.76
CA VAL A 71 5.09 5.01 0.64
C VAL A 71 4.94 3.50 0.67
N TYR A 72 5.60 2.86 1.63
CA TYR A 72 5.53 1.43 1.80
C TYR A 72 4.35 1.02 2.68
N SER A 73 3.77 -0.14 2.38
CA SER A 73 2.74 -0.77 3.18
C SER A 73 3.14 -2.19 3.54
N THR A 74 3.01 -2.56 4.80
CA THR A 74 3.20 -3.93 5.29
C THR A 74 1.91 -4.76 5.27
N GLU A 75 0.77 -4.12 4.99
CA GLU A 75 -0.54 -4.79 4.89
C GLU A 75 -0.94 -5.09 3.45
N GLY A 76 0.03 -5.07 2.54
CA GLY A 76 -0.15 -5.36 1.12
C GLY A 76 -1.04 -4.35 0.39
N SER A 77 -1.51 -4.73 -0.81
CA SER A 77 -2.35 -3.89 -1.66
C SER A 77 -3.71 -3.54 -1.02
N SER A 78 -4.18 -4.32 -0.05
CA SER A 78 -5.45 -4.04 0.63
C SER A 78 -5.43 -2.73 1.39
N LEU A 79 -4.35 -2.42 2.11
CA LEU A 79 -4.20 -1.11 2.77
C LEU A 79 -4.05 0.01 1.75
N CYS A 80 -3.30 -0.23 0.69
CA CYS A 80 -3.12 0.76 -0.39
C CYS A 80 -4.47 1.13 -1.04
N ILE A 81 -5.33 0.15 -1.33
CA ILE A 81 -6.66 0.39 -1.89
C ILE A 81 -7.51 1.22 -0.92
N ARG A 82 -7.54 0.85 0.37
CA ARG A 82 -8.29 1.61 1.39
C ARG A 82 -7.79 3.05 1.51
N GLY A 83 -6.47 3.22 1.57
CA GLY A 83 -5.84 4.54 1.63
C GLY A 83 -6.14 5.39 0.39
N MET A 84 -6.08 4.80 -0.79
CA MET A 84 -6.39 5.48 -2.06
C MET A 84 -7.84 5.98 -2.09
N LEU A 85 -8.81 5.14 -1.72
CA LEU A 85 -10.22 5.52 -1.67
C LEU A 85 -10.45 6.64 -0.63
N TYR A 86 -9.87 6.49 0.55
CA TYR A 86 -9.95 7.52 1.59
C TYR A 86 -9.41 8.88 1.11
N LEU A 87 -8.21 8.88 0.51
CA LEU A 87 -7.59 10.10 -0.03
C LEU A 87 -8.42 10.72 -1.16
N ALA A 88 -8.98 9.89 -2.05
CA ALA A 88 -9.87 10.37 -3.10
C ALA A 88 -11.12 11.07 -2.53
N MET A 89 -11.73 10.49 -1.50
CA MET A 89 -12.87 11.11 -0.79
C MET A 89 -12.48 12.43 -0.13
N GLN A 90 -11.32 12.48 0.54
CA GLN A 90 -10.84 13.71 1.19
C GLN A 90 -10.54 14.81 0.16
N HIS A 91 -9.95 14.44 -0.96
CA HIS A 91 -9.59 15.41 -2.01
C HIS A 91 -10.80 15.96 -2.76
N THR A 92 -11.78 15.11 -3.06
CA THR A 92 -12.94 15.48 -3.89
C THR A 92 -14.15 15.93 -3.09
N GLY A 93 -14.24 15.57 -1.81
CA GLY A 93 -15.42 15.71 -0.98
C GLY A 93 -16.57 14.76 -1.37
N LYS A 94 -16.35 13.91 -2.39
CA LYS A 94 -17.38 12.96 -2.87
C LYS A 94 -17.24 11.61 -2.15
N ARG A 95 -18.37 10.91 -1.97
CA ARG A 95 -18.42 9.59 -1.34
C ARG A 95 -18.93 8.48 -2.27
N THR A 96 -19.13 8.78 -3.55
CA THR A 96 -19.60 7.83 -4.55
C THR A 96 -18.47 7.46 -5.49
N PHE A 97 -18.30 6.17 -5.72
CA PHE A 97 -17.34 5.61 -6.66
C PHE A 97 -18.05 4.87 -7.79
N LEU A 98 -17.53 5.00 -9.01
CA LEU A 98 -17.92 4.15 -10.13
C LEU A 98 -16.99 2.95 -10.17
N ALA A 99 -17.54 1.73 -10.24
CA ALA A 99 -16.73 0.52 -10.30
C ALA A 99 -17.36 -0.56 -11.18
N GLY A 100 -16.49 -1.26 -11.91
CA GLY A 100 -16.89 -2.48 -12.62
C GLY A 100 -17.14 -3.63 -11.64
N ARG A 101 -18.04 -4.54 -12.02
CA ARG A 101 -18.43 -5.71 -11.22
C ARG A 101 -17.27 -6.67 -10.89
N ASN A 102 -16.20 -6.62 -11.65
CA ASN A 102 -14.98 -7.42 -11.46
C ASN A 102 -13.98 -6.78 -10.48
N ALA A 103 -14.39 -5.74 -9.74
CA ALA A 103 -13.55 -5.13 -8.73
C ALA A 103 -13.18 -6.14 -7.63
N HIS A 104 -11.94 -6.07 -7.16
CA HIS A 104 -11.43 -6.93 -6.09
C HIS A 104 -12.26 -6.77 -4.81
N SER A 105 -12.44 -7.84 -4.04
CA SER A 105 -13.22 -7.84 -2.79
C SER A 105 -12.80 -6.76 -1.78
N THR A 106 -11.51 -6.42 -1.75
CA THR A 106 -10.98 -5.33 -0.91
C THR A 106 -11.60 -3.97 -1.24
N PHE A 107 -11.93 -3.70 -2.52
CA PHE A 107 -12.63 -2.48 -2.90
C PHE A 107 -14.00 -2.41 -2.24
N VAL A 108 -14.77 -3.49 -2.30
CA VAL A 108 -16.10 -3.58 -1.69
C VAL A 108 -16.04 -3.37 -0.17
N THR A 109 -15.13 -4.10 0.49
CA THR A 109 -14.96 -3.98 1.95
C THR A 109 -14.42 -2.61 2.36
N ALA A 110 -13.59 -1.99 1.54
CA ALA A 110 -13.10 -0.63 1.79
C ALA A 110 -14.21 0.41 1.66
N CYS A 111 -15.09 0.29 0.65
CA CYS A 111 -16.26 1.16 0.52
C CYS A 111 -17.20 1.03 1.73
N ALA A 112 -17.43 -0.20 2.21
CA ALA A 112 -18.23 -0.43 3.42
C ALA A 112 -17.58 0.19 4.67
N LEU A 113 -16.25 0.05 4.83
CA LEU A 113 -15.51 0.63 5.96
C LEU A 113 -15.54 2.16 5.96
N LEU A 114 -15.48 2.76 4.77
CA LEU A 114 -15.44 4.23 4.59
C LEU A 114 -16.84 4.85 4.49
N ASP A 115 -17.89 4.06 4.58
CA ASP A 115 -19.29 4.48 4.34
C ASP A 115 -19.41 5.18 2.98
N ALA A 116 -18.83 4.58 1.94
CA ALA A 116 -18.87 5.07 0.57
C ALA A 116 -19.92 4.33 -0.25
N HIS A 117 -20.60 5.07 -1.13
CA HIS A 117 -21.55 4.51 -2.08
C HIS A 117 -20.82 4.02 -3.35
N VAL A 118 -21.35 2.98 -4.00
CA VAL A 118 -20.79 2.44 -5.25
C VAL A 118 -21.87 2.38 -6.31
N ASP A 119 -21.66 3.09 -7.40
CA ASP A 119 -22.44 2.94 -8.62
C ASP A 119 -21.75 1.89 -9.50
N TRP A 120 -22.43 0.75 -9.66
CA TRP A 120 -21.88 -0.37 -10.38
C TRP A 120 -22.05 -0.25 -11.89
N LEU A 121 -20.95 -0.39 -12.60
CA LEU A 121 -20.94 -0.50 -14.06
C LEU A 121 -21.17 -1.96 -14.44
N TRP A 122 -22.26 -2.22 -15.12
CA TRP A 122 -22.67 -3.54 -15.56
C TRP A 122 -22.32 -3.69 -17.04
N GLY A 123 -21.27 -4.46 -17.35
CA GLY A 123 -20.84 -4.73 -18.71
C GLY A 123 -21.01 -6.21 -19.06
N GLY A 124 -21.69 -6.48 -20.18
CA GLY A 124 -21.82 -7.80 -20.75
C GLY A 124 -22.70 -8.78 -19.96
N ASP A 125 -23.00 -9.92 -20.60
CA ASP A 125 -23.90 -10.95 -20.07
C ASP A 125 -23.18 -11.97 -19.16
N THR A 126 -21.86 -11.89 -19.03
CA THR A 126 -21.08 -12.83 -18.23
C THR A 126 -20.71 -12.26 -16.87
N LEU A 127 -20.89 -13.07 -15.82
CA LEU A 127 -20.65 -12.69 -14.44
C LEU A 127 -19.17 -12.29 -14.15
N THR A 128 -18.26 -12.79 -14.95
CA THR A 128 -16.80 -12.67 -14.77
C THR A 128 -16.15 -11.62 -15.68
N ALA A 129 -16.81 -11.24 -16.78
CA ALA A 129 -16.30 -10.21 -17.68
C ALA A 129 -17.09 -8.92 -17.47
N CYS A 130 -16.39 -7.86 -17.14
CA CYS A 130 -16.96 -6.51 -17.09
C CYS A 130 -16.22 -5.66 -18.11
N GLU A 131 -16.79 -5.54 -19.30
CA GLU A 131 -16.32 -4.57 -20.30
C GLU A 131 -16.86 -3.19 -19.92
N VAL A 132 -15.99 -2.34 -19.39
CA VAL A 132 -16.33 -0.95 -19.08
C VAL A 132 -16.00 -0.08 -20.28
N THR A 133 -17.02 0.52 -20.88
CA THR A 133 -16.85 1.46 -21.98
C THR A 133 -16.93 2.91 -21.50
N ALA A 134 -16.34 3.84 -22.29
CA ALA A 134 -16.42 5.27 -22.00
C ALA A 134 -17.87 5.78 -21.98
N GLU A 135 -18.76 5.19 -22.79
CA GLU A 135 -20.17 5.54 -22.81
C GLU A 135 -20.87 5.18 -21.50
N MET A 136 -20.58 3.99 -20.93
CA MET A 136 -21.11 3.55 -19.64
C MET A 136 -20.72 4.51 -18.52
N VAL A 137 -19.44 4.90 -18.48
CA VAL A 137 -18.93 5.87 -17.50
C VAL A 137 -19.67 7.20 -17.63
N ASN A 138 -19.74 7.77 -18.83
CA ASN A 138 -20.41 9.04 -19.10
C ASN A 138 -21.90 9.02 -18.76
N THR A 139 -22.58 7.88 -19.01
CA THR A 139 -24.02 7.74 -18.74
C THR A 139 -24.30 7.65 -17.25
N THR A 140 -23.44 6.97 -16.51
CA THR A 140 -23.59 6.80 -15.05
C THR A 140 -23.19 8.06 -14.29
N ASP A 141 -22.12 8.76 -14.72
CA ASP A 141 -21.68 10.00 -14.11
C ASP A 141 -22.75 11.10 -14.23
N ARG A 142 -23.48 11.16 -15.35
CA ARG A 142 -24.61 12.09 -15.52
C ARG A 142 -25.81 11.81 -14.60
N LYS A 143 -26.00 10.56 -14.18
CA LYS A 143 -27.08 10.19 -13.25
C LYS A 143 -26.74 10.47 -11.79
N SER A 144 -25.46 10.50 -11.44
CA SER A 144 -24.98 10.79 -10.08
C SER A 144 -24.86 12.29 -9.75
N VAL A 145 -25.22 13.16 -10.67
CA VAL A 145 -25.21 14.64 -10.53
C VAL A 145 -26.61 15.23 -10.24
N VAL A 146 -27.58 14.38 -9.85
CA VAL A 146 -28.92 14.84 -9.45
C VAL A 146 -29.07 14.78 -7.95
#